data_71d33c8666fd56824156c5185879bdb7
#
_entry.id   71d33c8666fd56824156c5185879bdb7
#
_cell.length_a   1.000
_cell.length_b   1.000
_cell.length_c   1.000
_cell.angle_alpha   90.00
_cell.angle_beta   90.00
_cell.angle_gamma   90.00
#
_symmetry.space_group_name_H-M   'P 1'
#
loop_
_entity.id
_entity.type
_entity.pdbx_description
1 polymer ?
#
loop_
_entity_poly.entity_id
_entity_poly.type
_entity_poly.pdbx_seq_one_letter_code
_entity_poly.pdbx_strand_id
1 'polypeptide(L)'
;MKYTTAAEAVRLIQSHSSVYIQGSTSIPETLVRAMADRAGELTDVKVYSAFAVGTFDAPYCKPENRESFLVNSLFVANNIRRWLAEGYGQSIPAFLGEIPAMFRDGTLPVDVALLNLSQPNEEGYCSFGVSADLAVSAAECAHTLIGQINKAMPFSYGDAVIHISKLAAAVEVDDPLVEVPTAVPSDAERRIGSYIAEMIPDGATLQIGVGGIPNAVLAALKGHKHLGLHTEAMTDGVLPLIESGVIDNSQKSVMPGISVASLALGSRRLYDYMDYCKELVMKDVAWTNDPFRIRQNPKVMAINSAVEVDLTGQVCADSVGTRIISGVGGQHDFMYGGALSEGGKTFIAIPSTTPKGASKIKALLTPGAGVVTTRHMVQNIVTEYGVAQLRGRNLAERARALIDIAHPSVREELERAAAERYGYSFLRLKH
;
A
#
# COMPACT_ATOMS: atom_id res chain seq x y z
N MET A 1 -25.71 4.49 22.73
CA MET A 1 -25.48 5.63 21.85
C MET A 1 -26.71 5.82 20.95
N LYS A 2 -27.08 7.06 20.60
CA LYS A 2 -28.18 7.32 19.67
C LYS A 2 -27.61 7.61 18.29
N TYR A 3 -28.06 6.88 17.27
CA TYR A 3 -27.72 7.19 15.87
C TYR A 3 -28.35 8.51 15.45
N THR A 4 -27.65 9.21 14.55
CA THR A 4 -28.10 10.49 13.99
C THR A 4 -27.98 10.46 12.45
N THR A 5 -28.37 11.54 11.78
CA THR A 5 -28.17 11.68 10.33
C THR A 5 -26.73 12.09 10.01
N ALA A 6 -26.27 11.81 8.79
CA ALA A 6 -24.93 12.24 8.35
C ALA A 6 -24.80 13.77 8.41
N ALA A 7 -25.83 14.49 7.98
CA ALA A 7 -25.86 15.97 8.03
C ALA A 7 -25.73 16.52 9.45
N GLU A 8 -26.30 15.85 10.46
CA GLU A 8 -26.17 16.26 11.87
C GLU A 8 -24.78 15.88 12.40
N ALA A 9 -24.30 14.67 12.10
CA ALA A 9 -23.01 14.18 12.57
C ALA A 9 -21.86 15.09 12.13
N VAL A 10 -21.83 15.50 10.84
CA VAL A 10 -20.77 16.34 10.31
C VAL A 10 -20.81 17.81 10.75
N ARG A 11 -21.85 18.24 11.48
CA ARG A 11 -21.86 19.58 12.15
C ARG A 11 -20.79 19.72 13.22
N LEU A 12 -20.24 18.61 13.70
CA LEU A 12 -19.09 18.61 14.62
C LEU A 12 -17.80 19.09 13.95
N ILE A 13 -17.71 19.08 12.61
CA ILE A 13 -16.58 19.62 11.86
C ILE A 13 -16.69 21.15 11.82
N GLN A 14 -15.62 21.82 12.24
CA GLN A 14 -15.53 23.28 12.28
C GLN A 14 -14.56 23.80 11.21
N SER A 15 -14.71 25.07 10.83
CA SER A 15 -13.69 25.75 10.00
C SER A 15 -12.32 25.67 10.68
N HIS A 16 -11.25 25.59 9.88
CA HIS A 16 -9.85 25.49 10.30
C HIS A 16 -9.48 24.20 11.06
N SER A 17 -10.39 23.21 11.17
CA SER A 17 -10.07 21.91 11.75
C SER A 17 -9.36 21.00 10.75
N SER A 18 -8.69 19.99 11.27
CA SER A 18 -8.08 18.90 10.49
C SER A 18 -8.96 17.67 10.56
N VAL A 19 -9.26 17.08 9.40
CA VAL A 19 -10.15 15.92 9.25
C VAL A 19 -9.40 14.79 8.60
N TYR A 20 -9.26 13.66 9.29
CA TYR A 20 -8.82 12.41 8.69
C TYR A 20 -10.03 11.65 8.12
N ILE A 21 -9.88 11.14 6.91
CA ILE A 21 -10.87 10.28 6.24
C ILE A 21 -10.26 8.89 6.12
N GLN A 22 -10.91 7.87 6.69
CA GLN A 22 -10.50 6.47 6.53
C GLN A 22 -10.43 6.11 5.05
N GLY A 23 -9.34 5.45 4.64
CA GLY A 23 -9.02 5.18 3.25
C GLY A 23 -9.34 3.78 2.78
N SER A 24 -8.61 3.34 1.75
CA SER A 24 -8.73 2.03 1.13
C SER A 24 -10.16 1.77 0.58
N THR A 25 -10.73 0.60 0.82
CA THR A 25 -12.10 0.24 0.49
C THR A 25 -13.10 0.60 1.60
N SER A 26 -12.62 1.31 2.64
CA SER A 26 -13.37 1.67 3.85
C SER A 26 -13.80 3.13 3.91
N ILE A 27 -13.81 3.86 2.80
CA ILE A 27 -14.18 5.27 2.80
C ILE A 27 -15.59 5.42 3.37
N PRO A 28 -15.82 6.28 4.39
CA PRO A 28 -17.15 6.57 4.92
C PRO A 28 -17.89 7.56 4.00
N GLU A 29 -18.29 7.09 2.81
CA GLU A 29 -18.78 7.94 1.71
C GLU A 29 -19.96 8.81 2.13
N THR A 30 -20.91 8.27 2.91
CA THR A 30 -22.07 9.01 3.39
C THR A 30 -21.68 10.21 4.25
N LEU A 31 -20.68 10.04 5.15
CA LEU A 31 -20.17 11.14 5.97
C LEU A 31 -19.36 12.14 5.14
N VAL A 32 -18.52 11.66 4.20
CA VAL A 32 -17.69 12.53 3.39
C VAL A 32 -18.52 13.39 2.43
N ARG A 33 -19.59 12.84 1.85
CA ARG A 33 -20.55 13.61 1.04
C ARG A 33 -21.26 14.68 1.87
N ALA A 34 -21.77 14.31 3.05
CA ALA A 34 -22.40 15.26 3.95
C ALA A 34 -21.43 16.38 4.42
N MET A 35 -20.16 16.07 4.64
CA MET A 35 -19.11 17.08 4.92
C MET A 35 -18.94 18.02 3.72
N ALA A 36 -18.85 17.48 2.51
CA ALA A 36 -18.67 18.29 1.29
C ALA A 36 -19.89 19.18 0.99
N ASP A 37 -21.10 18.74 1.30
CA ASP A 37 -22.32 19.54 1.16
C ASP A 37 -22.29 20.80 2.04
N ARG A 38 -21.43 20.84 3.06
CA ARG A 38 -21.20 22.02 3.92
C ARG A 38 -20.11 22.96 3.41
N ALA A 39 -19.61 22.77 2.18
CA ALA A 39 -18.52 23.60 1.64
C ALA A 39 -18.82 25.11 1.74
N GLY A 40 -20.08 25.55 1.53
CA GLY A 40 -20.46 26.96 1.69
C GLY A 40 -20.43 27.52 3.13
N GLU A 41 -20.30 26.65 4.14
CA GLU A 41 -20.27 27.02 5.56
C GLU A 41 -18.87 26.88 6.18
N LEU A 42 -17.99 26.11 5.54
CA LEU A 42 -16.67 25.75 6.06
C LEU A 42 -15.57 26.52 5.33
N THR A 43 -14.49 26.82 6.06
CA THR A 43 -13.29 27.50 5.53
C THR A 43 -12.05 26.79 6.05
N ASP A 44 -11.04 26.58 5.15
CA ASP A 44 -9.70 26.07 5.49
C ASP A 44 -9.70 24.75 6.30
N VAL A 45 -10.62 23.83 6.04
CA VAL A 45 -10.60 22.51 6.66
C VAL A 45 -9.50 21.67 6.00
N LYS A 46 -8.48 21.28 6.77
CA LYS A 46 -7.42 20.40 6.30
C LYS A 46 -7.94 18.97 6.21
N VAL A 47 -7.90 18.38 5.02
CA VAL A 47 -8.32 16.99 4.79
C VAL A 47 -7.10 16.09 4.60
N TYR A 48 -6.94 15.10 5.47
CA TYR A 48 -5.97 14.02 5.31
C TYR A 48 -6.67 12.80 4.76
N SER A 49 -6.24 12.33 3.60
CA SER A 49 -6.76 11.13 2.95
C SER A 49 -5.63 10.27 2.42
N ALA A 50 -5.81 8.96 2.43
CA ALA A 50 -4.86 8.00 1.88
C ALA A 50 -5.59 6.96 1.06
N PHE A 51 -5.02 6.60 -0.08
CA PHE A 51 -5.32 5.41 -0.87
C PHE A 51 -6.83 5.06 -0.98
N ALA A 52 -7.62 5.98 -1.54
CA ALA A 52 -9.03 5.71 -1.83
C ALA A 52 -9.19 4.76 -3.02
N VAL A 53 -9.93 3.69 -2.86
CA VAL A 53 -10.19 2.67 -3.88
C VAL A 53 -11.65 2.73 -4.33
N GLY A 54 -11.91 2.40 -5.59
CA GLY A 54 -13.25 2.40 -6.17
C GLY A 54 -13.56 3.65 -6.98
N THR A 55 -14.84 3.93 -7.15
CA THR A 55 -15.37 5.01 -8.00
C THR A 55 -15.71 6.30 -7.23
N PHE A 56 -15.36 6.37 -5.93
CA PHE A 56 -15.60 7.54 -5.09
C PHE A 56 -14.89 8.78 -5.66
N ASP A 57 -15.65 9.85 -5.91
CA ASP A 57 -15.23 11.03 -6.65
C ASP A 57 -14.56 12.13 -5.82
N ALA A 58 -14.32 11.89 -4.53
CA ALA A 58 -13.68 12.80 -3.58
C ALA A 58 -14.20 14.25 -3.67
N PRO A 59 -15.47 14.52 -3.28
CA PRO A 59 -16.09 15.82 -3.50
C PRO A 59 -15.36 16.96 -2.80
N TYR A 60 -14.65 16.70 -1.70
CA TYR A 60 -13.83 17.68 -0.98
C TYR A 60 -12.61 18.18 -1.79
N CYS A 61 -12.22 17.46 -2.86
CA CYS A 61 -11.05 17.82 -3.71
C CYS A 61 -11.45 18.56 -5.00
N LYS A 62 -12.74 18.80 -5.21
CA LYS A 62 -13.23 19.46 -6.42
C LYS A 62 -12.93 20.97 -6.40
N PRO A 63 -12.72 21.59 -7.60
CA PRO A 63 -12.39 23.01 -7.73
C PRO A 63 -13.36 23.96 -7.05
N GLU A 64 -14.66 23.63 -7.06
CA GLU A 64 -15.72 24.43 -6.44
C GLU A 64 -15.61 24.48 -4.92
N ASN A 65 -14.94 23.51 -4.30
CA ASN A 65 -14.82 23.38 -2.83
C ASN A 65 -13.44 23.83 -2.30
N ARG A 66 -12.59 24.40 -3.14
CA ARG A 66 -11.21 24.76 -2.82
C ARG A 66 -11.02 25.76 -1.69
N GLU A 67 -12.00 26.65 -1.45
CA GLU A 67 -11.94 27.63 -0.36
C GLU A 67 -12.30 26.98 0.99
N SER A 68 -12.96 25.82 0.95
CA SER A 68 -13.45 25.12 2.13
C SER A 68 -12.48 24.02 2.59
N PHE A 69 -11.83 23.33 1.65
CA PHE A 69 -11.00 22.16 1.95
C PHE A 69 -9.59 22.28 1.40
N LEU A 70 -8.60 22.12 2.29
CA LEU A 70 -7.18 22.05 1.99
C LEU A 70 -6.75 20.59 1.95
N VAL A 71 -6.71 19.99 0.75
CA VAL A 71 -6.48 18.55 0.59
C VAL A 71 -4.99 18.21 0.70
N ASN A 72 -4.66 17.35 1.65
CA ASN A 72 -3.32 16.81 1.89
C ASN A 72 -3.38 15.28 1.77
N SER A 73 -2.91 14.78 0.63
CA SER A 73 -2.92 13.34 0.37
C SER A 73 -1.69 12.68 0.99
N LEU A 74 -1.93 11.68 1.83
CA LEU A 74 -0.88 10.84 2.42
C LEU A 74 -0.48 9.69 1.47
N PHE A 75 -1.35 9.39 0.50
CA PHE A 75 -1.12 8.46 -0.59
C PHE A 75 -2.06 8.80 -1.75
N VAL A 76 -1.51 9.27 -2.86
CA VAL A 76 -2.31 9.73 -4.00
C VAL A 76 -2.96 8.55 -4.72
N ALA A 77 -4.29 8.59 -4.82
CA ALA A 77 -5.08 7.57 -5.50
C ALA A 77 -5.80 8.14 -6.74
N ASN A 78 -6.39 7.26 -7.54
CA ASN A 78 -7.00 7.64 -8.83
C ASN A 78 -8.06 8.73 -8.71
N ASN A 79 -8.84 8.72 -7.62
CA ASN A 79 -9.97 9.62 -7.38
C ASN A 79 -9.54 11.10 -7.21
N ILE A 80 -8.32 11.36 -6.74
CA ILE A 80 -7.80 12.72 -6.51
C ILE A 80 -6.63 13.10 -7.43
N ARG A 81 -6.04 12.12 -8.13
CA ARG A 81 -4.83 12.33 -8.96
C ARG A 81 -4.96 13.46 -9.95
N ARG A 82 -6.13 13.60 -10.59
CA ARG A 82 -6.41 14.68 -11.53
C ARG A 82 -6.38 16.03 -10.81
N TRP A 83 -7.08 16.11 -9.68
CA TRP A 83 -7.22 17.36 -8.95
C TRP A 83 -5.90 17.86 -8.35
N LEU A 84 -5.06 16.94 -7.86
CA LEU A 84 -3.72 17.29 -7.41
C LEU A 84 -2.83 17.79 -8.56
N ALA A 85 -2.93 17.18 -9.74
CA ALA A 85 -2.20 17.61 -10.92
C ALA A 85 -2.63 19.01 -11.41
N GLU A 86 -3.88 19.41 -11.14
CA GLU A 86 -4.43 20.72 -11.43
C GLU A 86 -4.22 21.74 -10.28
N GLY A 87 -3.60 21.33 -9.16
CA GLY A 87 -3.25 22.20 -8.04
C GLY A 87 -4.30 22.33 -6.93
N TYR A 88 -5.36 21.52 -6.94
CA TYR A 88 -6.44 21.55 -5.93
C TYR A 88 -6.14 20.70 -4.68
N GLY A 89 -4.91 20.38 -4.43
CA GLY A 89 -4.41 19.66 -3.29
C GLY A 89 -2.94 19.34 -3.46
N GLN A 90 -2.31 18.79 -2.41
CA GLN A 90 -0.91 18.41 -2.41
C GLN A 90 -0.73 17.03 -1.79
N SER A 91 0.40 16.36 -2.10
CA SER A 91 0.81 15.14 -1.42
C SER A 91 1.81 15.44 -0.32
N ILE A 92 1.72 14.70 0.78
CA ILE A 92 2.71 14.67 1.85
C ILE A 92 3.58 13.42 1.62
N PRO A 93 4.85 13.57 1.23
CA PRO A 93 5.74 12.43 1.08
C PRO A 93 6.15 11.89 2.46
N ALA A 94 5.76 10.66 2.76
CA ALA A 94 6.11 9.97 3.99
C ALA A 94 6.11 8.46 3.77
N PHE A 95 6.89 7.70 4.54
CA PHE A 95 6.70 6.27 4.64
C PHE A 95 5.38 5.97 5.33
N LEU A 96 4.66 4.98 4.84
CA LEU A 96 3.32 4.69 5.40
C LEU A 96 3.41 4.32 6.88
N GLY A 97 4.45 3.57 7.26
CA GLY A 97 4.71 3.22 8.66
C GLY A 97 5.06 4.39 9.58
N GLU A 98 5.46 5.55 9.03
CA GLU A 98 5.83 6.75 9.79
C GLU A 98 4.62 7.68 10.07
N ILE A 99 3.61 7.68 9.21
CA ILE A 99 2.44 8.58 9.32
C ILE A 99 1.75 8.49 10.69
N PRO A 100 1.56 7.30 11.31
CA PRO A 100 0.99 7.21 12.65
C PRO A 100 1.79 7.98 13.72
N ALA A 101 3.12 8.02 13.60
CA ALA A 101 3.93 8.83 14.52
C ALA A 101 3.67 10.32 14.34
N MET A 102 3.49 10.79 13.10
CA MET A 102 3.15 12.19 12.79
C MET A 102 1.78 12.60 13.35
N PHE A 103 0.82 11.67 13.43
CA PHE A 103 -0.45 11.92 14.12
C PHE A 103 -0.25 12.01 15.62
N ARG A 104 0.50 11.07 16.22
CA ARG A 104 0.70 10.96 17.67
C ARG A 104 1.55 12.10 18.25
N ASP A 105 2.51 12.63 17.50
CA ASP A 105 3.35 13.76 17.93
C ASP A 105 2.79 15.13 17.54
N GLY A 106 1.66 15.16 16.81
CA GLY A 106 0.99 16.40 16.39
C GLY A 106 1.62 17.10 15.19
N THR A 107 2.61 16.50 14.52
CA THR A 107 3.15 17.02 13.24
C THR A 107 2.04 17.12 12.20
N LEU A 108 1.15 16.13 12.15
CA LEU A 108 -0.10 16.16 11.42
C LEU A 108 -1.26 16.06 12.42
N PRO A 109 -1.78 17.18 12.93
CA PRO A 109 -2.85 17.17 13.92
C PRO A 109 -4.14 16.61 13.31
N VAL A 110 -4.90 15.84 14.08
CA VAL A 110 -6.19 15.27 13.69
C VAL A 110 -7.25 15.72 14.69
N ASP A 111 -8.09 16.68 14.30
CA ASP A 111 -9.21 17.14 15.16
C ASP A 111 -10.41 16.21 15.05
N VAL A 112 -10.71 15.74 13.83
CA VAL A 112 -11.86 14.89 13.55
C VAL A 112 -11.41 13.68 12.72
N ALA A 113 -11.87 12.48 13.09
CA ALA A 113 -11.74 11.29 12.24
C ALA A 113 -13.11 10.81 11.76
N LEU A 114 -13.24 10.66 10.44
CA LEU A 114 -14.39 10.06 9.78
C LEU A 114 -14.08 8.58 9.50
N LEU A 115 -14.84 7.68 10.13
CA LEU A 115 -14.57 6.26 10.18
C LEU A 115 -15.72 5.44 9.62
N ASN A 116 -15.41 4.34 8.91
CA ASN A 116 -16.38 3.34 8.47
C ASN A 116 -16.10 2.04 9.26
N LEU A 117 -17.04 1.69 10.14
CA LEU A 117 -16.86 0.68 11.17
C LEU A 117 -17.88 -0.45 11.01
N SER A 118 -17.56 -1.64 11.51
CA SER A 118 -18.51 -2.73 11.63
C SER A 118 -19.65 -2.38 12.61
N GLN A 119 -20.71 -3.19 12.58
CA GLN A 119 -21.67 -3.18 13.69
C GLN A 119 -20.96 -3.51 15.02
N PRO A 120 -21.44 -2.93 16.13
CA PRO A 120 -20.90 -3.30 17.45
C PRO A 120 -21.25 -4.76 17.80
N ASN A 121 -20.30 -5.46 18.38
CA ASN A 121 -20.53 -6.77 18.97
C ASN A 121 -21.34 -6.65 20.28
N GLU A 122 -21.60 -7.77 20.96
CA GLU A 122 -22.38 -7.80 22.22
C GLU A 122 -21.75 -6.97 23.35
N GLU A 123 -20.44 -6.73 23.30
CA GLU A 123 -19.70 -5.92 24.28
C GLU A 123 -19.61 -4.44 23.87
N GLY A 124 -20.16 -4.06 22.72
CA GLY A 124 -20.16 -2.68 22.21
C GLY A 124 -18.89 -2.31 21.42
N TYR A 125 -18.06 -3.27 21.04
CA TYR A 125 -16.90 -3.02 20.18
C TYR A 125 -17.27 -3.10 18.70
N CYS A 126 -16.86 -2.08 17.94
CA CYS A 126 -16.85 -2.05 16.49
C CYS A 126 -15.45 -2.36 15.98
N SER A 127 -15.35 -2.80 14.72
CA SER A 127 -14.07 -2.99 14.04
C SER A 127 -13.88 -1.96 12.92
N PHE A 128 -12.63 -1.53 12.68
CA PHE A 128 -12.23 -0.81 11.47
C PHE A 128 -12.30 -1.69 10.21
N GLY A 129 -12.61 -2.98 10.39
CA GLY A 129 -12.87 -3.94 9.34
C GLY A 129 -11.68 -4.14 8.42
N VAL A 130 -11.87 -3.77 7.16
CA VAL A 130 -10.90 -4.03 6.08
C VAL A 130 -9.77 -2.99 5.99
N SER A 131 -9.73 -1.96 6.85
CA SER A 131 -8.70 -0.91 6.82
C SER A 131 -8.42 -0.36 8.21
N ALA A 132 -7.49 -0.99 8.91
CA ALA A 132 -6.97 -0.56 10.21
C ALA A 132 -5.79 0.41 10.08
N ASP A 133 -5.06 0.32 9.00
CA ASP A 133 -3.82 1.01 8.63
C ASP A 133 -3.54 2.32 9.39
N LEU A 134 -3.98 3.46 8.87
CA LEU A 134 -3.89 4.78 9.50
C LEU A 134 -5.09 5.09 10.40
N ALA A 135 -6.19 4.32 10.26
CA ALA A 135 -7.43 4.60 10.98
C ALA A 135 -7.31 4.40 12.48
N VAL A 136 -6.51 3.44 12.92
CA VAL A 136 -6.23 3.19 14.35
C VAL A 136 -5.57 4.41 14.97
N SER A 137 -4.45 4.85 14.44
CA SER A 137 -3.70 6.00 14.97
C SER A 137 -4.46 7.31 14.83
N ALA A 138 -5.19 7.51 13.73
CA ALA A 138 -6.05 8.68 13.58
C ALA A 138 -7.17 8.71 14.63
N ALA A 139 -7.79 7.56 14.93
CA ALA A 139 -8.82 7.44 15.97
C ALA A 139 -8.26 7.59 17.39
N GLU A 140 -6.99 7.22 17.63
CA GLU A 140 -6.31 7.45 18.91
C GLU A 140 -6.05 8.94 19.17
N CYS A 141 -5.73 9.71 18.11
CA CYS A 141 -5.29 11.10 18.22
C CYS A 141 -6.41 12.11 18.05
N ALA A 142 -7.48 11.77 17.32
CA ALA A 142 -8.56 12.69 17.03
C ALA A 142 -9.36 13.09 18.28
N HIS A 143 -9.68 14.39 18.39
CA HIS A 143 -10.52 14.90 19.45
C HIS A 143 -12.00 14.46 19.29
N THR A 144 -12.44 14.31 18.03
CA THR A 144 -13.82 13.96 17.69
C THR A 144 -13.85 12.78 16.73
N LEU A 145 -14.54 11.71 17.11
CA LEU A 145 -14.72 10.54 16.28
C LEU A 145 -16.16 10.49 15.75
N ILE A 146 -16.31 10.41 14.44
CA ILE A 146 -17.61 10.27 13.76
C ILE A 146 -17.60 8.93 13.01
N GLY A 147 -18.47 8.02 13.43
CA GLY A 147 -18.53 6.66 12.86
C GLY A 147 -19.70 6.49 11.90
N GLN A 148 -19.43 5.96 10.71
CA GLN A 148 -20.40 5.33 9.83
C GLN A 148 -20.44 3.85 10.19
N ILE A 149 -21.50 3.38 10.82
CA ILE A 149 -21.67 1.98 11.25
C ILE A 149 -22.29 1.22 10.09
N ASN A 150 -21.50 0.38 9.45
CA ASN A 150 -21.87 -0.31 8.21
C ASN A 150 -22.08 -1.80 8.44
N LYS A 151 -23.27 -2.32 8.10
CA LYS A 151 -23.61 -3.75 8.23
C LYS A 151 -22.75 -4.66 7.35
N ALA A 152 -22.27 -4.14 6.22
CA ALA A 152 -21.42 -4.90 5.29
C ALA A 152 -19.97 -5.01 5.74
N MET A 153 -19.53 -4.24 6.76
CA MET A 153 -18.16 -4.24 7.26
C MET A 153 -17.89 -5.45 8.13
N PRO A 154 -16.85 -6.30 7.83
CA PRO A 154 -16.50 -7.43 8.66
C PRO A 154 -15.93 -6.98 10.00
N PHE A 155 -16.08 -7.83 11.02
CA PHE A 155 -15.41 -7.64 12.31
C PHE A 155 -14.04 -8.30 12.29
N SER A 156 -12.97 -7.54 12.15
CA SER A 156 -11.59 -8.02 12.23
C SER A 156 -10.96 -7.76 13.58
N TYR A 157 -10.04 -8.64 13.99
CA TYR A 157 -9.33 -8.58 15.27
C TYR A 157 -7.99 -7.83 15.16
N GLY A 158 -7.33 -7.67 16.30
CA GLY A 158 -6.03 -7.01 16.43
C GLY A 158 -6.17 -5.59 16.97
N ASP A 159 -5.48 -4.63 16.37
CA ASP A 159 -5.62 -3.20 16.75
C ASP A 159 -6.89 -2.58 16.16
N ALA A 160 -7.57 -3.32 15.30
CA ALA A 160 -8.71 -2.87 14.50
C ALA A 160 -10.03 -2.75 15.28
N VAL A 161 -10.03 -2.57 16.58
CA VAL A 161 -11.26 -2.51 17.40
C VAL A 161 -11.36 -1.21 18.19
N ILE A 162 -12.59 -0.68 18.28
CA ILE A 162 -12.91 0.53 19.02
C ILE A 162 -14.29 0.37 19.70
N HIS A 163 -14.41 0.78 20.96
CA HIS A 163 -15.69 0.75 21.63
C HIS A 163 -16.58 1.90 21.15
N ILE A 164 -17.85 1.62 20.84
CA ILE A 164 -18.81 2.59 20.26
C ILE A 164 -19.02 3.83 21.13
N SER A 165 -18.80 3.75 22.43
CA SER A 165 -18.90 4.90 23.34
C SER A 165 -17.87 5.99 23.11
N LYS A 166 -16.80 5.71 22.36
CA LYS A 166 -15.80 6.72 21.97
C LYS A 166 -16.27 7.62 20.84
N LEU A 167 -17.31 7.22 20.11
CA LEU A 167 -17.84 8.01 19.00
C LEU A 167 -18.67 9.18 19.54
N ALA A 168 -18.39 10.39 19.07
CA ALA A 168 -19.21 11.57 19.35
C ALA A 168 -20.54 11.55 18.57
N ALA A 169 -20.53 10.97 17.36
CA ALA A 169 -21.72 10.73 16.57
C ALA A 169 -21.58 9.42 15.76
N ALA A 170 -22.71 8.76 15.52
CA ALA A 170 -22.76 7.54 14.70
C ALA A 170 -23.94 7.60 13.72
N VAL A 171 -23.67 7.17 12.49
CA VAL A 171 -24.66 7.06 11.40
C VAL A 171 -24.73 5.58 10.99
N GLU A 172 -25.92 5.03 10.92
CA GLU A 172 -26.11 3.65 10.48
C GLU A 172 -26.29 3.61 8.97
N VAL A 173 -25.58 2.71 8.30
CA VAL A 173 -25.69 2.46 6.85
C VAL A 173 -25.67 0.96 6.55
N ASP A 174 -26.08 0.63 5.33
CA ASP A 174 -26.03 -0.74 4.77
C ASP A 174 -25.44 -0.66 3.36
N ASP A 175 -24.28 0.02 3.26
CA ASP A 175 -23.61 0.25 1.99
C ASP A 175 -22.68 -0.93 1.66
N PRO A 176 -22.71 -1.49 0.42
CA PRO A 176 -21.77 -2.53 0.05
C PRO A 176 -20.34 -1.97 0.09
N LEU A 177 -19.40 -2.78 0.59
CA LEU A 177 -17.98 -2.43 0.50
C LEU A 177 -17.52 -2.47 -0.95
N VAL A 178 -16.57 -1.61 -1.27
CA VAL A 178 -15.94 -1.61 -2.59
C VAL A 178 -15.18 -2.94 -2.77
N GLU A 179 -15.51 -3.66 -3.83
CA GLU A 179 -14.77 -4.85 -4.23
C GLU A 179 -13.68 -4.51 -5.25
N VAL A 180 -12.51 -5.08 -5.06
CA VAL A 180 -11.37 -4.96 -5.98
C VAL A 180 -11.25 -6.25 -6.77
N PRO A 181 -11.55 -6.25 -8.07
CA PRO A 181 -11.45 -7.47 -8.88
C PRO A 181 -10.03 -8.03 -8.88
N THR A 182 -9.92 -9.34 -8.75
CA THR A 182 -8.64 -10.04 -8.85
C THR A 182 -8.06 -9.85 -10.26
N ALA A 183 -6.91 -9.20 -10.35
CA ALA A 183 -6.24 -8.97 -11.63
C ALA A 183 -5.78 -10.31 -12.24
N VAL A 184 -6.11 -10.55 -13.50
CA VAL A 184 -5.62 -11.70 -14.26
C VAL A 184 -4.23 -11.40 -14.78
N PRO A 185 -3.18 -12.17 -14.39
CA PRO A 185 -1.83 -11.91 -14.83
C PRO A 185 -1.65 -12.07 -16.34
N SER A 186 -0.92 -11.15 -16.96
CA SER A 186 -0.41 -11.28 -18.34
C SER A 186 0.68 -12.36 -18.43
N ASP A 187 1.09 -12.73 -19.64
CA ASP A 187 2.21 -13.69 -19.83
C ASP A 187 3.53 -13.18 -19.25
N ALA A 188 3.81 -11.89 -19.39
CA ALA A 188 4.98 -11.26 -18.78
C ALA A 188 4.92 -11.36 -17.25
N GLU A 189 3.78 -11.06 -16.63
CA GLU A 189 3.61 -11.13 -15.18
C GLU A 189 3.67 -12.58 -14.66
N ARG A 190 3.18 -13.55 -15.44
CA ARG A 190 3.34 -14.98 -15.10
C ARG A 190 4.81 -15.41 -15.08
N ARG A 191 5.62 -14.98 -16.06
CA ARG A 191 7.07 -15.27 -16.08
C ARG A 191 7.78 -14.64 -14.88
N ILE A 192 7.48 -13.36 -14.59
CA ILE A 192 8.02 -12.68 -13.40
C ILE A 192 7.64 -13.44 -12.13
N GLY A 193 6.37 -13.85 -12.01
CA GLY A 193 5.88 -14.62 -10.87
C GLY A 193 6.62 -15.94 -10.68
N SER A 194 6.90 -16.67 -11.77
CA SER A 194 7.68 -17.92 -11.73
C SER A 194 9.11 -17.70 -11.26
N TYR A 195 9.82 -16.69 -11.78
CA TYR A 195 11.19 -16.38 -11.34
C TYR A 195 11.26 -16.05 -9.84
N ILE A 196 10.28 -15.30 -9.33
CA ILE A 196 10.24 -14.96 -7.91
C ILE A 196 9.91 -16.19 -7.06
N ALA A 197 8.93 -17.01 -7.47
CA ALA A 197 8.52 -18.21 -6.75
C ALA A 197 9.66 -19.21 -6.59
N GLU A 198 10.50 -19.41 -7.63
CA GLU A 198 11.69 -20.26 -7.58
C GLU A 198 12.73 -19.81 -6.54
N MET A 199 12.71 -18.53 -6.16
CA MET A 199 13.62 -17.96 -5.17
C MET A 199 13.06 -17.96 -3.73
N ILE A 200 11.77 -18.30 -3.55
CA ILE A 200 11.08 -18.36 -2.26
C ILE A 200 11.27 -19.77 -1.67
N PRO A 201 11.89 -19.92 -0.49
CA PRO A 201 11.99 -21.21 0.17
C PRO A 201 10.75 -21.55 0.98
N ASP A 202 10.58 -22.83 1.32
CA ASP A 202 9.61 -23.25 2.34
C ASP A 202 9.87 -22.54 3.68
N GLY A 203 8.82 -22.24 4.42
CA GLY A 203 8.87 -21.50 5.68
C GLY A 203 9.16 -20.00 5.53
N ALA A 204 9.09 -19.44 4.32
CA ALA A 204 9.26 -18.02 4.09
C ALA A 204 8.08 -17.20 4.62
N THR A 205 8.34 -15.99 5.10
CA THR A 205 7.30 -15.01 5.43
C THR A 205 7.10 -14.04 4.29
N LEU A 206 5.89 -13.97 3.76
CA LEU A 206 5.56 -13.17 2.58
C LEU A 206 5.07 -11.77 2.96
N GLN A 207 5.62 -10.75 2.31
CA GLN A 207 4.96 -9.48 2.05
C GLN A 207 4.70 -9.38 0.56
N ILE A 208 3.45 -9.08 0.21
CA ILE A 208 3.04 -9.08 -1.19
C ILE A 208 2.09 -7.92 -1.45
N GLY A 209 2.25 -7.27 -2.59
CA GLY A 209 1.41 -6.14 -3.02
C GLY A 209 0.13 -6.57 -3.74
N VAL A 210 -0.48 -5.61 -4.43
CA VAL A 210 -1.72 -5.76 -5.20
C VAL A 210 -1.42 -5.72 -6.70
N GLY A 211 -2.07 -6.58 -7.48
CA GLY A 211 -1.98 -6.56 -8.95
C GLY A 211 -1.61 -7.89 -9.60
N GLY A 212 -1.35 -7.88 -10.90
CA GLY A 212 -1.11 -9.07 -11.69
C GLY A 212 0.13 -9.86 -11.27
N ILE A 213 1.27 -9.18 -11.02
CA ILE A 213 2.50 -9.83 -10.58
C ILE A 213 2.32 -10.51 -9.22
N PRO A 214 1.81 -9.85 -8.16
CA PRO A 214 1.50 -10.51 -6.90
C PRO A 214 0.63 -11.76 -7.06
N ASN A 215 -0.43 -11.67 -7.86
CA ASN A 215 -1.30 -12.81 -8.11
C ASN A 215 -0.58 -13.95 -8.85
N ALA A 216 0.33 -13.63 -9.78
CA ALA A 216 1.14 -14.62 -10.47
C ALA A 216 2.11 -15.34 -9.52
N VAL A 217 2.75 -14.60 -8.61
CA VAL A 217 3.61 -15.18 -7.56
C VAL A 217 2.80 -16.13 -6.68
N LEU A 218 1.68 -15.67 -6.11
CA LEU A 218 0.83 -16.48 -5.22
C LEU A 218 0.36 -17.76 -5.92
N ALA A 219 -0.05 -17.66 -7.20
CA ALA A 219 -0.48 -18.82 -7.98
C ALA A 219 0.64 -19.87 -8.18
N ALA A 220 1.90 -19.42 -8.24
CA ALA A 220 3.07 -20.28 -8.39
C ALA A 220 3.54 -20.94 -7.06
N LEU A 221 3.04 -20.47 -5.90
CA LEU A 221 3.47 -20.96 -4.58
C LEU A 221 2.68 -22.18 -4.06
N LYS A 222 1.75 -22.73 -4.82
CA LYS A 222 0.87 -23.84 -4.39
C LYS A 222 1.59 -25.11 -3.92
N GLY A 223 2.83 -25.32 -4.36
CA GLY A 223 3.67 -26.45 -3.98
C GLY A 223 4.57 -26.20 -2.75
N HIS A 224 4.58 -24.99 -2.21
CA HIS A 224 5.38 -24.62 -1.04
C HIS A 224 4.71 -25.08 0.26
N LYS A 225 5.48 -25.02 1.36
CA LYS A 225 5.03 -25.46 2.68
C LYS A 225 5.40 -24.43 3.75
N HIS A 226 4.51 -24.32 4.74
CA HIS A 226 4.75 -23.55 5.96
C HIS A 226 5.05 -22.06 5.70
N LEU A 227 4.46 -21.47 4.67
CA LEU A 227 4.61 -20.04 4.42
C LEU A 227 3.89 -19.23 5.50
N GLY A 228 4.41 -18.05 5.76
CA GLY A 228 3.79 -17.06 6.65
C GLY A 228 3.33 -15.82 5.87
N LEU A 229 2.38 -15.08 6.43
CA LEU A 229 1.91 -13.81 5.90
C LEU A 229 2.12 -12.69 6.92
N HIS A 230 2.91 -11.68 6.54
CA HIS A 230 3.09 -10.42 7.24
C HIS A 230 3.19 -9.33 6.16
N THR A 231 2.08 -8.69 5.87
CA THR A 231 1.94 -7.80 4.72
C THR A 231 1.16 -6.55 5.09
N GLU A 232 1.39 -5.45 4.38
CA GLU A 232 0.55 -4.26 4.51
C GLU A 232 -0.85 -4.53 3.98
N ALA A 233 -0.94 -5.00 2.74
CA ALA A 233 -2.21 -5.29 2.06
C ALA A 233 -2.44 -6.80 1.91
N MET A 234 -3.62 -7.26 2.26
CA MET A 234 -4.10 -8.62 2.00
C MET A 234 -5.05 -8.63 0.80
N THR A 235 -4.94 -9.63 -0.07
CA THR A 235 -5.78 -9.76 -1.29
C THR A 235 -6.37 -11.16 -1.42
N ASP A 236 -7.37 -11.34 -2.30
CA ASP A 236 -7.97 -12.66 -2.57
C ASP A 236 -6.94 -13.74 -2.95
N GLY A 237 -5.83 -13.35 -3.55
CA GLY A 237 -4.80 -14.29 -4.02
C GLY A 237 -4.18 -15.14 -2.91
N VAL A 238 -4.24 -14.72 -1.64
CA VAL A 238 -3.72 -15.50 -0.51
C VAL A 238 -4.68 -16.58 -0.03
N LEU A 239 -6.00 -16.43 -0.26
CA LEU A 239 -7.01 -17.34 0.26
C LEU A 239 -6.79 -18.81 -0.17
N PRO A 240 -6.51 -19.12 -1.45
CA PRO A 240 -6.25 -20.51 -1.85
C PRO A 240 -5.04 -21.13 -1.14
N LEU A 241 -4.04 -20.33 -0.77
CA LEU A 241 -2.85 -20.82 -0.06
C LEU A 241 -3.13 -21.02 1.44
N ILE A 242 -3.98 -20.21 2.03
CA ILE A 242 -4.45 -20.38 3.42
C ILE A 242 -5.34 -21.61 3.50
N GLU A 243 -6.35 -21.73 2.63
CA GLU A 243 -7.31 -22.83 2.60
C GLU A 243 -6.65 -24.20 2.34
N SER A 244 -5.57 -24.23 1.57
CA SER A 244 -4.78 -25.44 1.31
C SER A 244 -3.72 -25.74 2.34
N GLY A 245 -3.53 -24.87 3.37
CA GLY A 245 -2.52 -25.03 4.40
C GLY A 245 -1.08 -24.73 3.94
N VAL A 246 -0.89 -24.14 2.77
CA VAL A 246 0.42 -23.67 2.31
C VAL A 246 0.88 -22.47 3.15
N ILE A 247 -0.03 -21.56 3.46
CA ILE A 247 0.17 -20.50 4.45
C ILE A 247 -0.46 -20.98 5.77
N ASP A 248 0.37 -21.40 6.71
CA ASP A 248 -0.04 -21.81 8.06
C ASP A 248 0.60 -20.94 9.16
N ASN A 249 1.47 -20.00 8.77
CA ASN A 249 2.19 -19.09 9.67
C ASN A 249 3.05 -19.77 10.76
N SER A 250 3.27 -21.08 10.67
CA SER A 250 3.93 -21.86 11.73
C SER A 250 5.40 -21.50 11.93
N GLN A 251 6.07 -21.02 10.88
CA GLN A 251 7.50 -20.67 10.91
C GLN A 251 7.77 -19.18 11.19
N LYS A 252 6.74 -18.38 11.39
CA LYS A 252 6.90 -16.98 11.79
C LYS A 252 7.40 -16.88 13.23
N SER A 253 8.30 -15.92 13.49
CA SER A 253 8.73 -15.57 14.85
C SER A 253 7.80 -14.53 15.47
N VAL A 254 7.24 -13.65 14.65
CA VAL A 254 6.28 -12.62 15.06
C VAL A 254 4.88 -13.15 14.81
N MET A 255 4.10 -13.34 15.87
CA MET A 255 2.73 -13.89 15.82
C MET A 255 2.64 -15.22 15.04
N PRO A 256 3.32 -16.29 15.50
CA PRO A 256 3.24 -17.60 14.85
C PRO A 256 1.79 -18.12 14.81
N GLY A 257 1.41 -18.76 13.72
CA GLY A 257 0.04 -19.24 13.48
C GLY A 257 -0.96 -18.16 13.05
N ILE A 258 -0.57 -16.89 13.02
CA ILE A 258 -1.46 -15.76 12.74
C ILE A 258 -0.99 -15.00 11.49
N SER A 259 -1.88 -14.77 10.54
CA SER A 259 -1.67 -13.82 9.44
C SER A 259 -1.77 -12.39 9.94
N VAL A 260 -0.89 -11.52 9.45
CA VAL A 260 -0.86 -10.09 9.82
C VAL A 260 -1.04 -9.23 8.60
N ALA A 261 -2.00 -8.29 8.65
CA ALA A 261 -2.19 -7.26 7.65
C ALA A 261 -2.59 -5.92 8.30
N SER A 262 -2.58 -4.84 7.54
CA SER A 262 -3.12 -3.53 7.95
C SER A 262 -4.36 -3.14 7.15
N LEU A 263 -4.45 -3.59 5.92
CA LEU A 263 -5.62 -3.37 5.05
C LEU A 263 -5.88 -4.60 4.17
N ALA A 264 -7.10 -4.68 3.65
CA ALA A 264 -7.53 -5.74 2.74
C ALA A 264 -8.19 -5.14 1.49
N LEU A 265 -7.81 -5.67 0.33
CA LEU A 265 -8.28 -5.24 -0.98
C LEU A 265 -8.68 -6.48 -1.79
N GLY A 266 -9.96 -6.75 -1.87
CA GLY A 266 -10.42 -7.95 -2.56
C GLY A 266 -11.92 -7.99 -2.81
N SER A 267 -12.41 -9.17 -3.04
CA SER A 267 -13.82 -9.46 -3.24
C SER A 267 -14.56 -9.68 -1.91
N ARG A 268 -15.87 -9.83 -1.99
CA ARG A 268 -16.70 -10.21 -0.86
C ARG A 268 -16.20 -11.49 -0.17
N ARG A 269 -15.64 -12.45 -0.92
CA ARG A 269 -15.05 -13.68 -0.37
C ARG A 269 -13.94 -13.40 0.63
N LEU A 270 -13.05 -12.42 0.34
CA LEU A 270 -12.00 -12.02 1.27
C LEU A 270 -12.60 -11.38 2.52
N TYR A 271 -13.60 -10.50 2.36
CA TYR A 271 -14.24 -9.83 3.47
C TYR A 271 -15.03 -10.80 4.37
N ASP A 272 -15.70 -11.79 3.78
CA ASP A 272 -16.37 -12.87 4.52
C ASP A 272 -15.36 -13.75 5.29
N TYR A 273 -14.19 -14.03 4.70
CA TYR A 273 -13.12 -14.75 5.40
C TYR A 273 -12.59 -13.97 6.62
N MET A 274 -12.51 -12.64 6.51
CA MET A 274 -12.00 -11.79 7.59
C MET A 274 -12.96 -11.68 8.79
N ASP A 275 -14.27 -11.89 8.55
CA ASP A 275 -15.29 -11.68 9.57
C ASP A 275 -15.12 -12.68 10.73
N TYR A 276 -14.81 -12.15 11.90
CA TYR A 276 -14.49 -12.91 13.11
C TYR A 276 -13.38 -13.97 12.96
N CYS A 277 -12.48 -13.80 11.98
CA CYS A 277 -11.34 -14.70 11.75
C CYS A 277 -10.26 -14.50 12.82
N LYS A 278 -10.01 -15.51 13.66
CA LYS A 278 -9.02 -15.48 14.76
C LYS A 278 -7.58 -15.69 14.26
N GLU A 279 -7.41 -16.28 13.11
CA GLU A 279 -6.12 -16.56 12.47
C GLU A 279 -5.59 -15.36 11.64
N LEU A 280 -6.36 -14.26 11.63
CA LEU A 280 -5.98 -12.99 11.00
C LEU A 280 -6.09 -11.84 12.01
N VAL A 281 -5.07 -11.00 12.07
CA VAL A 281 -5.14 -9.74 12.80
C VAL A 281 -4.84 -8.57 11.89
N MET A 282 -5.65 -7.52 12.07
CA MET A 282 -5.47 -6.23 11.42
C MET A 282 -4.78 -5.28 12.39
N LYS A 283 -3.62 -4.75 11.98
CA LYS A 283 -2.75 -3.94 12.84
C LYS A 283 -2.62 -2.51 12.33
N ASP A 284 -2.36 -1.58 13.25
CA ASP A 284 -1.84 -0.25 12.90
C ASP A 284 -0.63 -0.40 11.97
N VAL A 285 -0.57 0.42 10.94
CA VAL A 285 0.50 0.32 9.94
C VAL A 285 1.88 0.63 10.52
N ALA A 286 1.99 1.43 11.57
CA ALA A 286 3.26 1.62 12.29
C ALA A 286 3.77 0.32 12.93
N TRP A 287 2.87 -0.61 13.24
CA TRP A 287 3.25 -1.92 13.75
C TRP A 287 3.62 -2.89 12.63
N THR A 288 2.79 -2.94 11.57
CA THR A 288 2.97 -3.89 10.46
C THR A 288 4.19 -3.55 9.61
N ASN A 289 4.41 -2.26 9.37
CA ASN A 289 5.47 -1.72 8.52
C ASN A 289 6.77 -1.39 9.29
N ASP A 290 6.86 -1.70 10.59
CA ASP A 290 8.09 -1.51 11.35
C ASP A 290 9.22 -2.44 10.83
N PRO A 291 10.29 -1.93 10.21
CA PRO A 291 11.37 -2.74 9.68
C PRO A 291 12.06 -3.61 10.73
N PHE A 292 12.11 -3.13 11.98
CA PHE A 292 12.72 -3.89 13.09
C PHE A 292 11.83 -5.05 13.55
N ARG A 293 10.53 -4.96 13.32
CA ARG A 293 9.56 -6.02 13.57
C ARG A 293 9.52 -7.01 12.41
N ILE A 294 9.47 -6.51 11.19
CA ILE A 294 9.48 -7.31 9.96
C ILE A 294 10.69 -8.25 9.95
N ARG A 295 11.89 -7.74 10.25
CA ARG A 295 13.15 -8.51 10.24
C ARG A 295 13.20 -9.65 11.25
N GLN A 296 12.35 -9.65 12.28
CA GLN A 296 12.31 -10.73 13.27
C GLN A 296 11.74 -12.02 12.67
N ASN A 297 10.93 -11.94 11.63
CA ASN A 297 10.53 -13.14 10.89
C ASN A 297 11.69 -13.61 10.00
N PRO A 298 12.00 -14.92 9.99
CA PRO A 298 13.01 -15.46 9.09
C PRO A 298 12.51 -15.48 7.65
N LYS A 299 13.44 -15.41 6.71
CA LYS A 299 13.18 -15.57 5.26
C LYS A 299 12.06 -14.65 4.77
N VAL A 300 12.06 -13.38 5.18
CA VAL A 300 11.08 -12.41 4.67
C VAL A 300 11.30 -12.21 3.18
N MET A 301 10.25 -12.43 2.39
CA MET A 301 10.19 -12.20 0.96
C MET A 301 9.34 -10.97 0.69
N ALA A 302 9.99 -9.83 0.49
CA ALA A 302 9.31 -8.56 0.23
C ALA A 302 9.20 -8.33 -1.29
N ILE A 303 7.97 -8.33 -1.82
CA ILE A 303 7.69 -8.27 -3.26
C ILE A 303 6.92 -7.00 -3.56
N ASN A 304 7.59 -6.05 -4.21
CA ASN A 304 7.09 -4.73 -4.53
C ASN A 304 7.23 -4.44 -6.04
N SER A 305 6.58 -3.38 -6.51
CA SER A 305 6.63 -2.96 -7.91
C SER A 305 7.20 -1.54 -8.04
N ALA A 306 7.42 -1.09 -9.27
CA ALA A 306 7.92 0.24 -9.58
C ALA A 306 7.33 0.81 -10.85
N VAL A 307 7.47 2.12 -11.00
CA VAL A 307 7.21 2.84 -12.24
C VAL A 307 8.39 2.65 -13.20
N GLU A 308 9.62 2.92 -12.72
CA GLU A 308 10.85 2.77 -13.48
C GLU A 308 12.06 2.54 -12.57
N VAL A 309 13.14 2.01 -13.15
CA VAL A 309 14.41 1.72 -12.49
C VAL A 309 15.56 2.21 -13.38
N ASP A 310 16.59 2.86 -12.80
CA ASP A 310 17.78 3.26 -13.55
C ASP A 310 18.89 2.20 -13.51
N LEU A 311 19.93 2.37 -14.35
CA LEU A 311 21.07 1.45 -14.45
C LEU A 311 21.93 1.34 -13.18
N THR A 312 21.70 2.17 -12.18
CA THR A 312 22.33 2.05 -10.85
C THR A 312 21.51 1.23 -9.87
N GLY A 313 20.22 0.96 -10.20
CA GLY A 313 19.26 0.29 -9.35
C GLY A 313 18.47 1.25 -8.46
N GLN A 314 18.41 2.55 -8.75
CA GLN A 314 17.46 3.47 -8.12
C GLN A 314 16.04 3.18 -8.62
N VAL A 315 15.06 3.20 -7.72
CA VAL A 315 13.67 2.83 -8.00
C VAL A 315 12.75 4.02 -7.77
N CYS A 316 12.02 4.41 -8.82
CA CYS A 316 10.87 5.30 -8.73
C CYS A 316 9.59 4.47 -8.68
N ALA A 317 8.71 4.72 -7.70
CA ALA A 317 7.45 4.02 -7.54
C ALA A 317 6.23 4.94 -7.33
N ASP A 318 6.43 6.24 -7.10
CA ASP A 318 5.39 7.21 -6.72
C ASP A 318 5.05 8.24 -7.81
N SER A 319 5.91 8.36 -8.84
CA SER A 319 5.80 9.45 -9.82
C SER A 319 6.16 9.03 -11.24
N VAL A 320 5.72 9.84 -12.21
CA VAL A 320 6.17 9.82 -13.60
C VAL A 320 6.73 11.21 -13.91
N GLY A 321 8.05 11.36 -13.93
CA GLY A 321 8.70 12.65 -13.90
C GLY A 321 8.24 13.46 -12.68
N THR A 322 7.81 14.69 -12.86
CA THR A 322 7.32 15.57 -11.80
C THR A 322 5.89 15.26 -11.33
N ARG A 323 5.17 14.39 -12.05
CA ARG A 323 3.77 14.08 -11.74
C ARG A 323 3.67 12.98 -10.71
N ILE A 324 3.22 13.30 -9.52
CA ILE A 324 2.92 12.31 -8.48
C ILE A 324 1.68 11.50 -8.88
N ILE A 325 1.79 10.17 -8.84
CA ILE A 325 0.72 9.25 -9.22
C ILE A 325 0.34 8.26 -8.12
N SER A 326 1.12 8.23 -7.05
CA SER A 326 0.96 7.31 -5.92
C SER A 326 1.46 7.97 -4.64
N GLY A 327 1.77 7.21 -3.62
CA GLY A 327 2.53 7.59 -2.45
C GLY A 327 3.77 6.71 -2.34
N VAL A 328 4.62 7.03 -1.38
CA VAL A 328 5.77 6.18 -1.03
C VAL A 328 5.28 4.82 -0.53
N GLY A 329 4.17 4.82 0.24
CA GLY A 329 3.60 3.60 0.81
C GLY A 329 4.55 2.90 1.76
N GLY A 330 4.38 1.59 1.91
CA GLY A 330 5.23 0.73 2.75
C GLY A 330 6.36 0.04 1.98
N GLN A 331 6.60 0.36 0.71
CA GLN A 331 7.64 -0.31 -0.08
C GLN A 331 9.00 -0.25 0.62
N HIS A 332 9.43 0.93 1.07
CA HIS A 332 10.72 1.09 1.73
C HIS A 332 10.79 0.31 3.04
N ASP A 333 9.72 0.34 3.84
CA ASP A 333 9.65 -0.34 5.13
C ASP A 333 9.90 -1.84 4.99
N PHE A 334 9.20 -2.48 4.05
CA PHE A 334 9.34 -3.91 3.77
C PHE A 334 10.64 -4.26 3.03
N MET A 335 11.11 -3.41 2.13
CA MET A 335 12.42 -3.61 1.49
C MET A 335 13.54 -3.55 2.52
N TYR A 336 13.47 -2.64 3.50
CA TYR A 336 14.46 -2.55 4.56
C TYR A 336 14.35 -3.71 5.55
N GLY A 337 13.16 -3.98 6.08
CA GLY A 337 12.92 -5.09 6.99
C GLY A 337 13.27 -6.45 6.39
N GLY A 338 12.88 -6.68 5.12
CA GLY A 338 13.20 -7.90 4.38
C GLY A 338 14.70 -8.08 4.13
N ALA A 339 15.42 -6.99 3.81
CA ALA A 339 16.86 -7.02 3.61
C ALA A 339 17.64 -7.34 4.91
N LEU A 340 17.08 -6.99 6.06
CA LEU A 340 17.66 -7.26 7.39
C LEU A 340 17.25 -8.62 7.96
N SER A 341 16.22 -9.28 7.42
CA SER A 341 15.75 -10.60 7.85
C SER A 341 16.78 -11.68 7.53
N GLU A 342 16.97 -12.64 8.45
CA GLU A 342 17.81 -13.80 8.18
C GLU A 342 17.27 -14.65 7.04
N GLY A 343 18.06 -14.81 5.98
CA GLY A 343 17.62 -15.47 4.74
C GLY A 343 16.60 -14.69 3.92
N GLY A 344 16.33 -13.42 4.29
CA GLY A 344 15.38 -12.55 3.61
C GLY A 344 15.85 -12.12 2.22
N LYS A 345 14.89 -11.92 1.32
CA LYS A 345 15.12 -11.41 -0.04
C LYS A 345 14.09 -10.36 -0.39
N THR A 346 14.53 -9.35 -1.11
CA THR A 346 13.66 -8.26 -1.57
C THR A 346 13.65 -8.19 -3.09
N PHE A 347 12.47 -7.93 -3.64
CA PHE A 347 12.21 -7.92 -5.07
C PHE A 347 11.50 -6.65 -5.49
N ILE A 348 12.00 -6.01 -6.54
CA ILE A 348 11.25 -5.04 -7.33
C ILE A 348 10.88 -5.73 -8.64
N ALA A 349 9.62 -6.00 -8.83
CA ALA A 349 9.07 -6.77 -9.92
C ALA A 349 8.28 -5.86 -10.88
N ILE A 350 8.72 -5.77 -12.12
CA ILE A 350 8.14 -4.89 -13.14
C ILE A 350 8.14 -5.57 -14.51
N PRO A 351 7.10 -5.43 -15.34
CA PRO A 351 7.23 -5.68 -16.77
C PRO A 351 8.31 -4.77 -17.35
N SER A 352 9.11 -5.26 -18.28
CA SER A 352 10.22 -4.48 -18.86
C SER A 352 9.77 -3.23 -19.61
N THR A 353 8.50 -3.22 -20.07
CA THR A 353 7.87 -2.09 -20.75
C THR A 353 6.52 -1.72 -20.16
N THR A 354 6.09 -0.50 -20.43
CA THR A 354 4.71 -0.06 -20.22
C THR A 354 3.79 -0.68 -21.29
N PRO A 355 2.45 -0.66 -21.12
CA PRO A 355 1.51 -1.09 -22.16
C PRO A 355 1.67 -0.34 -23.50
N LYS A 356 2.27 0.85 -23.49
CA LYS A 356 2.58 1.66 -24.69
C LYS A 356 3.97 1.36 -25.27
N GLY A 357 4.70 0.35 -24.75
CA GLY A 357 6.01 -0.07 -25.24
C GLY A 357 7.20 0.74 -24.72
N ALA A 358 7.02 1.74 -23.86
CA ALA A 358 8.13 2.48 -23.27
C ALA A 358 8.88 1.62 -22.23
N SER A 359 10.22 1.60 -22.28
CA SER A 359 11.03 0.86 -21.31
C SER A 359 10.86 1.39 -19.90
N LYS A 360 10.77 0.46 -18.93
CA LYS A 360 10.81 0.76 -17.51
C LYS A 360 12.20 0.65 -16.89
N ILE A 361 13.15 0.05 -17.61
CA ILE A 361 14.58 0.13 -17.27
C ILE A 361 15.18 1.27 -18.07
N LYS A 362 15.77 2.24 -17.39
CA LYS A 362 16.24 3.52 -17.93
C LYS A 362 17.74 3.70 -17.69
N ALA A 363 18.42 4.44 -18.54
CA ALA A 363 19.81 4.88 -18.28
C ALA A 363 19.87 5.76 -17.01
N LEU A 364 18.93 6.69 -16.90
CA LEU A 364 18.65 7.56 -15.74
C LEU A 364 17.15 7.57 -15.51
N LEU A 365 16.72 7.78 -14.27
CA LEU A 365 15.31 8.03 -14.00
C LEU A 365 14.82 9.26 -14.79
N THR A 366 13.55 9.26 -15.15
CA THR A 366 12.94 10.41 -15.83
C THR A 366 13.15 11.68 -15.00
N PRO A 367 13.57 12.81 -15.60
CA PRO A 367 13.81 14.05 -14.86
C PRO A 367 12.62 14.44 -14.00
N GLY A 368 12.87 14.69 -12.70
CA GLY A 368 11.84 15.00 -11.70
C GLY A 368 11.22 13.80 -11.01
N ALA A 369 11.55 12.57 -11.42
CA ALA A 369 11.07 11.36 -10.74
C ALA A 369 11.68 11.21 -9.34
N GLY A 370 10.86 10.83 -8.36
CA GLY A 370 11.29 10.55 -6.98
C GLY A 370 12.03 9.22 -6.88
N VAL A 371 12.96 9.10 -5.92
CA VAL A 371 13.60 7.83 -5.57
C VAL A 371 12.94 7.29 -4.32
N VAL A 372 12.01 6.33 -4.49
CA VAL A 372 11.31 5.69 -3.38
C VAL A 372 12.20 4.67 -2.67
N THR A 373 12.91 3.82 -3.45
CA THR A 373 13.89 2.89 -2.89
C THR A 373 15.26 3.17 -3.49
N THR A 374 16.21 3.49 -2.62
CA THR A 374 17.56 3.87 -3.00
C THR A 374 18.37 2.67 -3.49
N ARG A 375 19.37 2.91 -4.35
CA ARG A 375 20.18 1.86 -4.98
C ARG A 375 20.86 0.89 -4.02
N HIS A 376 21.20 1.33 -2.80
CA HIS A 376 21.87 0.48 -1.81
C HIS A 376 20.90 -0.48 -1.10
N MET A 377 19.59 -0.23 -1.16
CA MET A 377 18.55 -1.09 -0.56
C MET A 377 18.05 -2.17 -1.52
N VAL A 378 18.18 -1.95 -2.84
CA VAL A 378 17.63 -2.85 -3.85
C VAL A 378 18.52 -4.08 -4.01
N GLN A 379 17.95 -5.28 -3.78
CA GLN A 379 18.66 -6.55 -3.93
C GLN A 379 18.40 -7.20 -5.28
N ASN A 380 17.12 -7.34 -5.68
CA ASN A 380 16.71 -8.01 -6.92
C ASN A 380 15.74 -7.15 -7.71
N ILE A 381 15.98 -7.00 -9.01
CA ILE A 381 15.01 -6.48 -9.98
C ILE A 381 14.60 -7.65 -10.87
N VAL A 382 13.30 -7.83 -11.09
CA VAL A 382 12.75 -8.94 -11.86
C VAL A 382 11.88 -8.41 -12.99
N THR A 383 12.16 -8.86 -14.21
CA THR A 383 11.31 -8.66 -15.39
C THR A 383 10.96 -10.01 -16.01
N GLU A 384 10.17 -10.02 -17.06
CA GLU A 384 9.86 -11.21 -17.85
C GLU A 384 11.08 -11.81 -18.58
N TYR A 385 12.23 -11.12 -18.56
CA TYR A 385 13.50 -11.57 -19.15
C TYR A 385 14.48 -12.15 -18.13
N GLY A 386 14.16 -12.12 -16.83
CA GLY A 386 14.99 -12.72 -15.78
C GLY A 386 15.11 -11.88 -14.52
N VAL A 387 16.14 -12.19 -13.73
CA VAL A 387 16.43 -11.60 -12.42
C VAL A 387 17.81 -10.93 -12.44
N ALA A 388 17.85 -9.62 -12.19
CA ALA A 388 19.10 -8.90 -11.91
C ALA A 388 19.33 -8.85 -10.39
N GLN A 389 20.30 -9.63 -9.93
CA GLN A 389 20.78 -9.59 -8.54
C GLN A 389 21.80 -8.46 -8.40
N LEU A 390 21.48 -7.43 -7.61
CA LEU A 390 22.29 -6.21 -7.51
C LEU A 390 23.13 -6.11 -6.24
N ARG A 391 22.80 -6.90 -5.20
CA ARG A 391 23.54 -6.88 -3.94
C ARG A 391 24.99 -7.29 -4.13
N GLY A 392 25.92 -6.48 -3.62
CA GLY A 392 27.37 -6.73 -3.73
C GLY A 392 28.00 -6.39 -5.08
N ARG A 393 27.23 -5.94 -6.08
CA ARG A 393 27.75 -5.54 -7.39
C ARG A 393 28.12 -4.07 -7.44
N ASN A 394 29.21 -3.74 -8.12
CA ASN A 394 29.58 -2.38 -8.47
C ASN A 394 28.62 -1.80 -9.55
N LEU A 395 28.69 -0.49 -9.81
CA LEU A 395 27.73 0.19 -10.70
C LEU A 395 27.78 -0.32 -12.15
N ALA A 396 28.95 -0.67 -12.65
CA ALA A 396 29.08 -1.23 -14.00
C ALA A 396 28.45 -2.64 -14.10
N GLU A 397 28.67 -3.48 -13.10
CA GLU A 397 28.05 -4.81 -12.99
C GLU A 397 26.52 -4.73 -12.81
N ARG A 398 26.04 -3.74 -12.05
CA ARG A 398 24.60 -3.47 -11.94
C ARG A 398 24.01 -3.09 -13.28
N ALA A 399 24.65 -2.17 -14.00
CA ALA A 399 24.20 -1.75 -15.33
C ALA A 399 24.10 -2.95 -16.28
N ARG A 400 25.12 -3.83 -16.31
CA ARG A 400 25.08 -5.05 -17.14
C ARG A 400 23.90 -5.93 -16.76
N ALA A 401 23.75 -6.27 -15.47
CA ALA A 401 22.65 -7.12 -15.01
C ALA A 401 21.26 -6.56 -15.34
N LEU A 402 21.08 -5.22 -15.27
CA LEU A 402 19.82 -4.56 -15.59
C LEU A 402 19.57 -4.51 -17.10
N ILE A 403 20.60 -4.33 -17.91
CA ILE A 403 20.50 -4.38 -19.38
C ILE A 403 20.09 -5.79 -19.83
N ASP A 404 20.64 -6.85 -19.22
CA ASP A 404 20.32 -8.24 -19.57
C ASP A 404 18.84 -8.58 -19.38
N ILE A 405 18.18 -7.95 -18.41
CA ILE A 405 16.74 -8.12 -18.15
C ILE A 405 15.85 -7.01 -18.74
N ALA A 406 16.42 -6.03 -19.44
CA ALA A 406 15.67 -5.01 -20.17
C ALA A 406 15.01 -5.60 -21.43
N HIS A 407 13.99 -4.92 -21.95
CA HIS A 407 13.38 -5.30 -23.22
C HIS A 407 14.45 -5.25 -24.34
N PRO A 408 14.53 -6.27 -25.21
CA PRO A 408 15.57 -6.35 -26.24
C PRO A 408 15.73 -5.09 -27.10
N SER A 409 14.62 -4.41 -27.42
CA SER A 409 14.63 -3.22 -28.29
C SER A 409 15.40 -2.03 -27.72
N VAL A 410 15.69 -1.99 -26.43
CA VAL A 410 16.39 -0.86 -25.78
C VAL A 410 17.78 -1.21 -25.26
N ARG A 411 18.20 -2.49 -25.35
CA ARG A 411 19.49 -2.94 -24.77
C ARG A 411 20.67 -2.21 -25.37
N GLU A 412 20.70 -2.02 -26.70
CA GLU A 412 21.79 -1.31 -27.38
C GLU A 412 21.92 0.16 -26.91
N GLU A 413 20.78 0.86 -26.75
CA GLU A 413 20.76 2.23 -26.22
C GLU A 413 21.30 2.28 -24.79
N LEU A 414 20.85 1.35 -23.93
CA LEU A 414 21.31 1.25 -22.54
C LEU A 414 22.78 0.87 -22.44
N GLU A 415 23.29 -0.01 -23.31
CA GLU A 415 24.70 -0.36 -23.38
C GLU A 415 25.58 0.83 -23.76
N ARG A 416 25.14 1.64 -24.72
CA ARG A 416 25.83 2.88 -25.13
C ARG A 416 25.91 3.85 -23.95
N ALA A 417 24.79 4.08 -23.27
CA ALA A 417 24.74 4.93 -22.08
C ALA A 417 25.61 4.41 -20.93
N ALA A 418 25.64 3.09 -20.72
CA ALA A 418 26.50 2.47 -19.71
C ALA A 418 27.99 2.54 -20.07
N ALA A 419 28.33 2.35 -21.33
CA ALA A 419 29.71 2.47 -21.83
C ALA A 419 30.23 3.91 -21.70
N GLU A 420 29.41 4.89 -22.04
CA GLU A 420 29.72 6.32 -21.85
C GLU A 420 29.93 6.66 -20.37
N ARG A 421 29.07 6.18 -19.49
CA ARG A 421 29.10 6.49 -18.06
C ARG A 421 30.20 5.78 -17.28
N TYR A 422 30.48 4.50 -17.60
CA TYR A 422 31.37 3.64 -16.80
C TYR A 422 32.67 3.23 -17.55
N GLY A 423 32.79 3.58 -18.81
CA GLY A 423 33.97 3.37 -19.62
C GLY A 423 34.49 1.93 -19.61
N TYR A 424 35.78 1.74 -19.44
CA TYR A 424 36.45 0.43 -19.45
C TYR A 424 35.87 -0.53 -18.41
N SER A 425 35.44 -0.06 -17.26
CA SER A 425 34.83 -0.90 -16.20
C SER A 425 33.60 -1.65 -16.69
N PHE A 426 32.81 -1.06 -17.58
CA PHE A 426 31.66 -1.71 -18.21
C PHE A 426 32.06 -2.54 -19.43
N LEU A 427 32.90 -1.99 -20.31
CA LEU A 427 33.30 -2.63 -21.59
C LEU A 427 33.99 -3.96 -21.40
N ARG A 428 34.70 -4.15 -20.29
CA ARG A 428 35.36 -5.43 -19.96
C ARG A 428 34.43 -6.53 -19.47
N LEU A 429 33.18 -6.21 -19.09
CA LEU A 429 32.21 -7.20 -18.67
C LEU A 429 31.71 -7.96 -19.90
N LYS A 430 32.00 -9.24 -19.95
CA LYS A 430 31.50 -10.13 -21.01
C LYS A 430 29.99 -10.41 -20.76
N HIS A 431 29.29 -10.67 -21.86
CA HIS A 431 27.87 -11.11 -21.81
C HIS A 431 27.72 -12.48 -21.17
#